data_a35851c7bfed292e402ffd625f663e7b
#
_entry.id   a35851c7bfed292e402ffd625f663e7b
#
_cell.length_a   1.000
_cell.length_b   1.000
_cell.length_c   1.000
_cell.angle_alpha   90.00
_cell.angle_beta   90.00
_cell.angle_gamma   90.00
#
_symmetry.space_group_name_H-M   'P 1'
#
loop_
_entity.id
_entity.type
_entity.pdbx_description
1 polymer ?
#
loop_
_entity_poly.entity_id
_entity_poly.type
_entity_poly.pdbx_seq_one_letter_code
_entity_poly.pdbx_strand_id
1 'polypeptide(L)'
;KEYDSALEIIDFCESTIDEVMGRNNLDYGMCEFYRGVIAYTRSQPVIAEQHLLNADAVFHAVMNENPDNDYSKSTARYLYSLYMRWGRKELAEQYKKILISTH
;
A
#
# COMPACT_ATOMS: atom_id res chain seq x y z
N LYS A 1 17.76 7.22 8.01
CA LYS A 1 18.91 7.34 7.15
C LYS A 1 18.56 6.97 5.74
N GLU A 2 18.72 5.71 5.34
CA GLU A 2 18.30 5.32 3.99
C GLU A 2 16.80 5.54 3.79
N TYR A 3 16.00 5.18 4.79
CA TYR A 3 14.56 5.34 4.71
C TYR A 3 14.14 6.80 4.74
N ASP A 4 14.86 7.64 5.48
CA ASP A 4 14.55 9.07 5.52
C ASP A 4 14.78 9.73 4.17
N SER A 5 15.86 9.39 3.50
CA SER A 5 16.15 9.89 2.15
C SER A 5 15.11 9.40 1.15
N ALA A 6 14.74 8.11 1.24
CA ALA A 6 13.71 7.55 0.37
C ALA A 6 12.37 8.24 0.60
N LEU A 7 12.00 8.51 1.84
CA LEU A 7 10.77 9.21 2.16
C LEU A 7 10.75 10.64 1.62
N GLU A 8 11.88 11.35 1.68
CA GLU A 8 11.97 12.69 1.12
C GLU A 8 11.73 12.69 -0.39
N ILE A 9 12.32 11.72 -1.09
CA ILE A 9 12.13 11.57 -2.53
C ILE A 9 10.67 11.21 -2.84
N ILE A 10 10.09 10.30 -2.08
CA ILE A 10 8.70 9.90 -2.25
C ILE A 10 7.77 11.09 -2.00
N ASP A 11 8.02 11.87 -0.94
CA ASP A 11 7.23 13.07 -0.63
C ASP A 11 7.23 14.04 -1.80
N PHE A 12 8.41 14.30 -2.36
CA PHE A 12 8.55 15.21 -3.49
C PHE A 12 7.79 14.70 -4.71
N CYS A 13 7.99 13.43 -5.05
CA CYS A 13 7.33 12.82 -6.20
C CYS A 13 5.81 12.80 -6.02
N GLU A 14 5.35 12.44 -4.84
CA GLU A 14 3.92 12.35 -4.56
C GLU A 14 3.25 13.71 -4.65
N SER A 15 3.88 14.75 -4.09
CA SER A 15 3.37 16.11 -4.18
C SER A 15 3.25 16.57 -5.63
N THR A 16 4.26 16.27 -6.43
CA THR A 16 4.26 16.63 -7.85
C THR A 16 3.14 15.91 -8.60
N ILE A 17 2.99 14.60 -8.35
CA ILE A 17 1.96 13.80 -8.99
C ILE A 17 0.57 14.28 -8.60
N ASP A 18 0.34 14.54 -7.31
CA ASP A 18 -0.94 15.02 -6.80
C ASP A 18 -1.31 16.36 -7.44
N GLU A 19 -0.34 17.24 -7.58
CA GLU A 19 -0.54 18.56 -8.15
C GLU A 19 -0.85 18.52 -9.65
N VAL A 20 -0.14 17.68 -10.39
CA VAL A 20 -0.20 17.65 -11.85
C VAL A 20 -1.21 16.64 -12.36
N MET A 21 -1.24 15.43 -11.82
CA MET A 21 -1.99 14.30 -12.34
C MET A 21 -3.14 13.83 -11.47
N GLY A 22 -3.22 14.32 -10.25
CA GLY A 22 -4.24 13.91 -9.30
C GLY A 22 -3.88 12.59 -8.59
N ARG A 23 -4.74 12.22 -7.65
CA ARG A 23 -4.47 11.07 -6.77
C ARG A 23 -4.85 9.72 -7.36
N ASN A 24 -5.73 9.70 -8.36
CA ASN A 24 -6.12 8.44 -9.02
C ASN A 24 -5.15 8.14 -10.15
N ASN A 25 -3.94 7.79 -9.77
CA ASN A 25 -2.81 7.65 -10.66
C ASN A 25 -1.93 6.51 -10.14
N LEU A 26 -1.48 5.65 -11.05
CA LEU A 26 -0.68 4.48 -10.65
C LEU A 26 0.57 4.90 -9.89
N ASP A 27 1.25 5.96 -10.34
CA ASP A 27 2.47 6.41 -9.67
C ASP A 27 2.19 6.92 -8.25
N TYR A 28 1.06 7.57 -8.05
CA TYR A 28 0.64 7.96 -6.70
C TYR A 28 0.42 6.73 -5.81
N GLY A 29 -0.26 5.71 -6.36
CA GLY A 29 -0.46 4.46 -5.66
C GLY A 29 0.85 3.79 -5.29
N MET A 30 1.82 3.81 -6.20
CA MET A 30 3.16 3.26 -5.93
C MET A 30 3.86 4.02 -4.80
N CYS A 31 3.76 5.35 -4.77
CA CYS A 31 4.35 6.15 -3.70
C CYS A 31 3.74 5.79 -2.35
N GLU A 32 2.42 5.67 -2.29
CA GLU A 32 1.73 5.28 -1.06
C GLU A 32 2.11 3.87 -0.63
N PHE A 33 2.23 2.95 -1.60
CA PHE A 33 2.67 1.59 -1.32
C PHE A 33 4.05 1.58 -0.67
N TYR A 34 5.02 2.30 -1.25
CA TYR A 34 6.37 2.34 -0.71
C TYR A 34 6.43 2.99 0.66
N ARG A 35 5.63 4.03 0.90
CA ARG A 35 5.52 4.61 2.25
C ARG A 35 5.03 3.58 3.24
N GLY A 36 4.04 2.80 2.85
CA GLY A 36 3.49 1.74 3.70
C GLY A 36 4.52 0.67 3.99
N VAL A 37 5.28 0.24 2.98
CA VAL A 37 6.33 -0.78 3.16
C VAL A 37 7.42 -0.26 4.10
N ILE A 38 7.85 0.98 3.94
CA ILE A 38 8.86 1.57 4.80
C ILE A 38 8.36 1.62 6.25
N ALA A 39 7.14 2.08 6.46
CA ALA A 39 6.55 2.13 7.80
C ALA A 39 6.42 0.73 8.40
N TYR A 40 6.03 -0.25 7.59
CA TYR A 40 5.96 -1.65 8.02
C TYR A 40 7.33 -2.13 8.51
N THR A 41 8.36 -1.87 7.72
CA THR A 41 9.74 -2.26 8.05
C THR A 41 10.22 -1.58 9.33
N ARG A 42 9.78 -0.35 9.57
CA ARG A 42 10.16 0.42 10.77
C ARG A 42 9.24 0.14 11.95
N SER A 43 8.37 -0.85 11.85
CA SER A 43 7.44 -1.26 12.91
C SER A 43 6.50 -0.13 13.34
N GLN A 44 5.96 0.59 12.36
CA GLN A 44 4.98 1.65 12.56
C GLN A 44 3.63 1.20 11.98
N PRO A 45 2.88 0.34 12.68
CA PRO A 45 1.71 -0.32 12.10
C PRO A 45 0.59 0.63 11.70
N VAL A 46 0.32 1.67 12.47
CA VAL A 46 -0.76 2.61 12.15
C VAL A 46 -0.45 3.36 10.86
N ILE A 47 0.80 3.83 10.74
CA ILE A 47 1.24 4.56 9.55
C ILE A 47 1.28 3.65 8.35
N ALA A 48 1.78 2.42 8.53
CA ALA A 48 1.82 1.43 7.46
C ALA A 48 0.42 1.11 6.94
N GLU A 49 -0.53 0.91 7.85
CA GLU A 49 -1.92 0.63 7.49
C GLU A 49 -2.49 1.75 6.63
N GLN A 50 -2.31 2.98 7.07
CA GLN A 50 -2.86 4.15 6.39
C GLN A 50 -2.39 4.21 4.93
N HIS A 51 -1.09 4.09 4.72
CA HIS A 51 -0.53 4.20 3.37
C HIS A 51 -0.84 2.97 2.51
N LEU A 52 -0.82 1.77 3.08
CA LEU A 52 -1.15 0.56 2.34
C LEU A 52 -2.62 0.54 1.92
N LEU A 53 -3.53 1.00 2.77
CA LEU A 53 -4.94 1.11 2.41
C LEU A 53 -5.17 2.15 1.32
N ASN A 54 -4.46 3.29 1.39
CA ASN A 54 -4.52 4.29 0.33
C ASN A 54 -4.03 3.72 -1.00
N ALA A 55 -2.92 2.99 -0.97
CA ALA A 55 -2.38 2.36 -2.17
C ALA A 55 -3.38 1.36 -2.76
N ASP A 56 -3.97 0.54 -1.91
CA ASP A 56 -4.94 -0.46 -2.34
C ASP A 56 -6.13 0.20 -3.05
N ALA A 57 -6.66 1.28 -2.48
CA ALA A 57 -7.76 2.01 -3.08
C ALA A 57 -7.40 2.57 -4.45
N VAL A 58 -6.20 3.13 -4.58
CA VAL A 58 -5.73 3.69 -5.85
C VAL A 58 -5.56 2.58 -6.89
N PHE A 59 -4.95 1.45 -6.50
CA PHE A 59 -4.75 0.34 -7.44
C PHE A 59 -6.07 -0.23 -7.94
N HIS A 60 -7.07 -0.36 -7.08
CA HIS A 60 -8.39 -0.82 -7.51
C HIS A 60 -9.03 0.17 -8.48
N ALA A 61 -8.94 1.47 -8.20
CA ALA A 61 -9.54 2.49 -9.05
C ALA A 61 -8.85 2.57 -10.41
N VAL A 62 -7.52 2.55 -10.42
CA VAL A 62 -6.73 2.74 -11.65
C VAL A 62 -6.73 1.49 -12.51
N MET A 63 -6.72 0.31 -11.89
CA MET A 63 -6.64 -0.96 -12.61
C MET A 63 -8.00 -1.58 -12.90
N ASN A 64 -9.05 -0.78 -12.84
CA ASN A 64 -10.44 -1.20 -13.15
C ASN A 64 -10.89 -2.38 -12.29
N GLU A 65 -10.49 -2.36 -11.03
CA GLU A 65 -10.89 -3.38 -10.06
C GLU A 65 -10.49 -4.80 -10.45
N ASN A 66 -9.45 -4.94 -11.27
CA ASN A 66 -8.94 -6.26 -11.58
C ASN A 66 -8.25 -6.85 -10.34
N PRO A 67 -8.87 -7.83 -9.65
CA PRO A 67 -8.30 -8.36 -8.41
C PRO A 67 -7.04 -9.18 -8.61
N ASP A 68 -6.72 -9.53 -9.85
CA ASP A 68 -5.55 -10.32 -10.17
C ASP A 68 -4.32 -9.48 -10.51
N ASN A 69 -4.42 -8.15 -10.42
CA ASN A 69 -3.26 -7.31 -10.72
C ASN A 69 -2.20 -7.46 -9.62
N ASP A 70 -0.95 -7.41 -10.03
CA ASP A 70 0.19 -7.66 -9.12
C ASP A 70 0.32 -6.60 -8.04
N TYR A 71 -0.08 -5.36 -8.32
CA TYR A 71 0.00 -4.27 -7.34
C TYR A 71 -0.95 -4.51 -6.18
N SER A 72 -2.19 -4.89 -6.49
CA SER A 72 -3.18 -5.19 -5.45
C SER A 72 -2.78 -6.42 -4.64
N LYS A 73 -2.24 -7.45 -5.30
CA LYS A 73 -1.78 -8.65 -4.61
C LYS A 73 -0.64 -8.36 -3.66
N SER A 74 0.34 -7.57 -4.10
CA SER A 74 1.47 -7.19 -3.25
C SER A 74 1.01 -6.38 -2.05
N THR A 75 0.10 -5.45 -2.27
CA THR A 75 -0.47 -4.63 -1.20
C THR A 75 -1.23 -5.50 -0.19
N ALA A 76 -2.01 -6.45 -0.69
CA ALA A 76 -2.76 -7.39 0.16
C ALA A 76 -1.83 -8.25 1.01
N ARG A 77 -0.71 -8.69 0.44
CA ARG A 77 0.29 -9.48 1.19
C ARG A 77 0.87 -8.68 2.34
N TYR A 78 1.22 -7.43 2.10
CA TYR A 78 1.76 -6.58 3.16
C TYR A 78 0.71 -6.28 4.22
N LEU A 79 -0.54 -6.04 3.83
CA LEU A 79 -1.62 -5.82 4.79
C LEU A 79 -1.88 -7.07 5.63
N TYR A 80 -1.89 -8.24 4.99
CA TYR A 80 -2.03 -9.50 5.72
C TYR A 80 -0.93 -9.66 6.76
N SER A 81 0.32 -9.49 6.34
CA SER A 81 1.48 -9.63 7.24
C SER A 81 1.43 -8.59 8.35
N LEU A 82 1.06 -7.36 8.03
CA LEU A 82 0.93 -6.28 9.01
C LEU A 82 -0.08 -6.64 10.09
N TYR A 83 -1.27 -7.08 9.68
CA TYR A 83 -2.31 -7.40 10.63
C TYR A 83 -1.97 -8.64 11.47
N MET A 84 -1.29 -9.62 10.88
CA MET A 84 -0.82 -10.78 11.64
C MET A 84 0.18 -10.38 12.71
N ARG A 85 1.14 -9.53 12.38
CA ARG A 85 2.14 -9.06 13.35
C ARG A 85 1.54 -8.15 14.40
N TRP A 86 0.48 -7.44 14.04
CA TRP A 86 -0.21 -6.50 14.92
C TRP A 86 -1.25 -7.19 15.80
N GLY A 87 -1.56 -8.46 15.53
CA GLY A 87 -2.56 -9.19 16.29
C GLY A 87 -3.99 -8.91 15.86
N ARG A 88 -4.19 -8.30 14.71
CA ARG A 88 -5.51 -7.99 14.14
C ARG A 88 -5.98 -9.15 13.27
N LYS A 89 -6.30 -10.28 13.90
CA LYS A 89 -6.57 -11.54 13.20
C LYS A 89 -7.75 -11.48 12.25
N GLU A 90 -8.81 -10.76 12.62
CA GLU A 90 -10.00 -10.67 11.76
C GLU A 90 -9.70 -9.95 10.45
N LEU A 91 -8.94 -8.86 10.54
CA LEU A 91 -8.51 -8.13 9.35
C LEU A 91 -7.56 -8.97 8.51
N ALA A 92 -6.64 -9.67 9.15
CA ALA A 92 -5.71 -10.57 8.45
C ALA A 92 -6.48 -11.64 7.66
N GLU A 93 -7.53 -12.21 8.25
CA GLU A 93 -8.34 -13.22 7.57
C GLU A 93 -9.00 -12.69 6.30
N GLN A 94 -9.45 -11.43 6.31
CA GLN A 94 -10.04 -10.82 5.12
C GLN A 94 -9.04 -10.80 3.97
N TYR A 95 -7.80 -10.43 4.24
CA TYR A 95 -6.77 -10.38 3.20
C TYR A 95 -6.28 -11.76 2.81
N LYS A 96 -6.27 -12.70 3.74
CA LYS A 96 -5.96 -14.09 3.44
C LYS A 96 -6.95 -14.66 2.43
N LYS A 97 -8.24 -14.38 2.61
CA LYS A 97 -9.27 -14.83 1.67
C LYS A 97 -9.06 -14.25 0.28
N ILE A 98 -8.72 -12.97 0.22
CA ILE A 98 -8.44 -12.30 -1.05
C ILE A 98 -7.25 -12.97 -1.75
N LEU A 99 -6.18 -13.24 -1.03
CA LEU A 99 -4.99 -13.87 -1.59
C LEU A 99 -5.25 -15.28 -2.08
N ILE A 100 -6.09 -16.03 -1.38
CA ILE A 100 -6.44 -17.39 -1.77
C ILE A 100 -7.38 -17.39 -2.97
N SER A 101 -8.34 -16.49 -3.00
CA SER A 101 -9.39 -16.48 -4.02
C SER A 101 -8.91 -15.96 -5.38
N THR A 102 -7.73 -15.37 -5.47
CA THR A 102 -7.21 -14.82 -6.72
C THR A 102 -6.29 -15.77 -7.47
N HIS A 103 -6.37 -17.03 -7.18
CA HIS A 103 -5.58 -18.05 -7.92
C HIS A 103 -6.19 -18.40 -9.26
#